data_8fcb32518ef06341dd5558b57ff00599
#
_entry.id   8fcb32518ef06341dd5558b57ff00599
#
_cell.length_a   1.000
_cell.length_b   1.000
_cell.length_c   1.000
_cell.angle_alpha   90.00
_cell.angle_beta   90.00
_cell.angle_gamma   90.00
#
_symmetry.space_group_name_H-M   'P 1'
#
loop_
_entity.id
_entity.type
_entity.pdbx_description
1 polymer ?
#
loop_
_entity_poly.entity_id
_entity_poly.type
_entity_poly.pdbx_seq_one_letter_code
_entity_poly.pdbx_strand_id
1 'polypeptide(L)'
;LIFPIKATSDNVDFDRQNLWIIDEKLAYHKYLASEIKLSNLEGISIPSNDRPDLVIFNHPFAFVEGEAPYASVVIVEFKRPMRKGYNEDENPINQVFGYISKIQEGNTTDKDGRLIPISKNIPFYAYIVCDITPKIKEFAKFYGFTVTPDQMGYFNFNTNLNTYTEIISFDKLVSDAKKRNNVLFEKLHLPVTR
;
A
#
# COMPACT_ATOMS: atom_id res chain seq x y z
N LEU A 1 15.56 -4.74 3.20
CA LEU A 1 14.90 -3.53 2.70
C LEU A 1 13.82 -3.93 1.71
N ILE A 2 12.59 -3.44 1.88
CA ILE A 2 11.47 -3.78 0.97
C ILE A 2 11.62 -3.03 -0.36
N PHE A 3 11.91 -1.74 -0.29
CA PHE A 3 12.19 -0.88 -1.43
C PHE A 3 13.10 0.29 -1.00
N PRO A 4 14.00 0.80 -1.87
CA PRO A 4 14.83 1.97 -1.57
C PRO A 4 13.98 3.23 -1.36
N ILE A 5 14.34 4.04 -0.36
CA ILE A 5 13.65 5.32 -0.09
C ILE A 5 14.04 6.38 -1.14
N LYS A 6 13.13 7.32 -1.41
CA LYS A 6 13.27 8.40 -2.40
C LYS A 6 13.59 7.90 -3.81
N ALA A 7 13.01 6.76 -4.17
CA ALA A 7 13.20 6.11 -5.46
C ALA A 7 11.87 5.74 -6.11
N THR A 8 11.90 5.49 -7.42
CA THR A 8 10.77 4.95 -8.18
C THR A 8 11.13 3.62 -8.79
N SER A 9 10.13 2.85 -9.23
CA SER A 9 10.35 1.57 -9.93
C SER A 9 11.18 1.71 -11.21
N ASP A 10 11.18 2.90 -11.83
CA ASP A 10 11.95 3.16 -13.04
C ASP A 10 13.45 3.29 -12.78
N ASN A 11 13.84 3.54 -11.51
CA ASN A 11 15.23 3.73 -11.09
C ASN A 11 15.77 2.59 -10.22
N VAL A 12 14.98 1.52 -10.02
CA VAL A 12 15.34 0.38 -9.17
C VAL A 12 15.15 -0.91 -9.94
N ASP A 13 16.20 -1.70 -10.07
CA ASP A 13 16.13 -3.00 -10.75
C ASP A 13 15.12 -3.93 -10.05
N PHE A 14 14.41 -4.72 -10.83
CA PHE A 14 13.32 -5.58 -10.35
C PHE A 14 13.75 -6.54 -9.24
N ASP A 15 14.95 -7.10 -9.32
CA ASP A 15 15.53 -8.02 -8.31
C ASP A 15 15.80 -7.36 -6.95
N ARG A 16 15.81 -6.03 -6.90
CA ARG A 16 15.95 -5.23 -5.68
C ARG A 16 14.62 -4.78 -5.07
N GLN A 17 13.51 -5.13 -5.70
CA GLN A 17 12.15 -4.77 -5.29
C GLN A 17 11.53 -5.91 -4.51
N ASN A 18 11.55 -5.85 -3.19
CA ASN A 18 11.07 -6.91 -2.31
C ASN A 18 9.62 -6.71 -1.82
N LEU A 19 8.75 -6.22 -2.68
CA LEU A 19 7.33 -5.97 -2.37
C LEU A 19 6.55 -7.25 -2.03
N TRP A 20 6.99 -8.40 -2.52
CA TRP A 20 6.46 -9.72 -2.21
C TRP A 20 6.43 -10.03 -0.71
N ILE A 21 7.24 -9.32 0.09
CA ILE A 21 7.23 -9.43 1.56
C ILE A 21 5.88 -8.95 2.11
N ILE A 22 5.27 -7.94 1.51
CA ILE A 22 3.95 -7.42 1.90
C ILE A 22 2.87 -8.28 1.26
N ASP A 23 2.84 -8.31 -0.08
CA ASP A 23 1.91 -9.12 -0.89
C ASP A 23 2.59 -9.42 -2.23
N GLU A 24 2.53 -10.68 -2.69
CA GLU A 24 3.13 -11.10 -3.96
C GLU A 24 2.55 -10.35 -5.16
N LYS A 25 1.29 -9.92 -5.10
CA LYS A 25 0.64 -9.15 -6.17
C LYS A 25 1.28 -7.79 -6.39
N LEU A 26 1.92 -7.22 -5.39
CA LEU A 26 2.59 -5.93 -5.49
C LEU A 26 3.84 -5.97 -6.38
N ALA A 27 4.37 -7.16 -6.69
CA ALA A 27 5.45 -7.32 -7.66
C ALA A 27 5.02 -6.99 -9.10
N TYR A 28 3.70 -6.98 -9.39
CA TYR A 28 3.14 -6.72 -10.72
C TYR A 28 2.57 -5.31 -10.82
N HIS A 29 3.38 -4.29 -10.54
CA HIS A 29 2.97 -2.89 -10.60
C HIS A 29 3.43 -2.22 -11.91
N LYS A 30 2.73 -1.16 -12.30
CA LYS A 30 3.14 -0.30 -13.42
C LYS A 30 4.13 0.78 -12.96
N TYR A 31 3.86 1.39 -11.83
CA TYR A 31 4.68 2.46 -11.26
C TYR A 31 4.63 2.40 -9.73
N LEU A 32 5.77 2.59 -9.12
CA LEU A 32 5.91 2.68 -7.67
C LEU A 32 6.79 3.87 -7.30
N ALA A 33 6.40 4.59 -6.27
CA ALA A 33 7.21 5.64 -5.67
C ALA A 33 7.31 5.45 -4.15
N SER A 34 8.51 5.65 -3.61
CA SER A 34 8.83 5.55 -2.18
C SER A 34 9.26 6.91 -1.64
N GLU A 35 8.58 7.41 -0.59
CA GLU A 35 8.85 8.70 0.07
C GLU A 35 8.96 9.89 -0.92
N ILE A 36 8.27 9.83 -2.04
CA ILE A 36 8.17 10.92 -3.00
C ILE A 36 6.90 11.72 -2.71
N LYS A 37 6.99 13.04 -2.83
CA LYS A 37 5.82 13.90 -2.70
C LYS A 37 4.76 13.52 -3.74
N LEU A 38 3.50 13.47 -3.34
CA LEU A 38 2.40 13.21 -4.27
C LEU A 38 2.38 14.19 -5.45
N SER A 39 2.79 15.45 -5.22
CA SER A 39 2.91 16.47 -6.27
C SER A 39 4.05 16.22 -7.28
N ASN A 40 4.96 15.31 -6.98
CA ASN A 40 6.15 15.00 -7.80
C ASN A 40 6.05 13.63 -8.46
N LEU A 41 4.89 12.96 -8.39
CA LEU A 41 4.68 11.68 -9.07
C LEU A 41 4.64 11.89 -10.58
N GLU A 42 5.39 11.09 -11.32
CA GLU A 42 5.49 11.22 -12.76
C GLU A 42 4.16 10.84 -13.46
N GLY A 43 3.70 11.67 -14.38
CA GLY A 43 2.45 11.45 -15.10
C GLY A 43 1.17 11.60 -14.26
N ILE A 44 1.29 12.05 -13.00
CA ILE A 44 0.17 12.19 -12.07
C ILE A 44 0.20 13.59 -11.46
N SER A 45 -0.92 14.29 -11.52
CA SER A 45 -1.07 15.64 -10.96
C SER A 45 -1.91 15.60 -9.69
N ILE A 46 -1.25 15.62 -8.54
CA ILE A 46 -1.88 15.68 -7.21
C ILE A 46 -1.30 16.88 -6.47
N PRO A 47 -2.08 17.90 -6.12
CA PRO A 47 -1.58 19.10 -5.46
C PRO A 47 -1.33 18.86 -3.95
N SER A 48 -0.43 17.94 -3.62
CA SER A 48 -0.11 17.60 -2.23
C SER A 48 1.40 17.40 -2.02
N ASN A 49 1.90 17.94 -0.91
CA ASN A 49 3.27 17.73 -0.46
C ASN A 49 3.46 16.50 0.43
N ASP A 50 2.40 15.73 0.65
CA ASP A 50 2.47 14.50 1.42
C ASP A 50 3.38 13.47 0.74
N ARG A 51 3.97 12.62 1.58
CA ARG A 51 4.91 11.58 1.14
C ARG A 51 4.54 10.26 1.79
N PRO A 52 3.70 9.44 1.13
CA PRO A 52 3.51 8.06 1.56
C PRO A 52 4.84 7.30 1.55
N ASP A 53 5.02 6.36 2.46
CA ASP A 53 6.21 5.50 2.43
C ASP A 53 6.30 4.73 1.12
N LEU A 54 5.18 4.13 0.66
CA LEU A 54 5.05 3.60 -0.69
C LEU A 54 3.69 3.97 -1.28
N VAL A 55 3.68 4.38 -2.55
CA VAL A 55 2.48 4.43 -3.38
C VAL A 55 2.71 3.64 -4.66
N ILE A 56 1.76 2.76 -5.01
CA ILE A 56 1.91 1.78 -6.07
C ILE A 56 0.70 1.89 -6.98
N PHE A 57 0.94 2.08 -8.26
CA PHE A 57 -0.09 2.11 -9.29
C PHE A 57 -0.02 0.82 -10.11
N ASN A 58 -1.07 0.01 -10.01
CA ASN A 58 -1.14 -1.27 -10.69
C ASN A 58 -1.72 -1.12 -12.10
N HIS A 59 -1.25 -1.97 -12.99
CA HIS A 59 -1.85 -2.09 -14.32
C HIS A 59 -3.19 -2.85 -14.23
N PRO A 60 -4.21 -2.49 -15.04
CA PRO A 60 -5.44 -3.28 -15.13
C PRO A 60 -5.14 -4.74 -15.42
N PHE A 61 -5.64 -5.63 -14.54
CA PHE A 61 -5.49 -7.08 -14.72
C PHE A 61 -6.41 -7.66 -15.82
N ALA A 62 -7.34 -6.86 -16.34
CA ALA A 62 -8.22 -7.26 -17.41
C ALA A 62 -7.99 -6.37 -18.62
N PHE A 63 -8.07 -6.95 -19.82
CA PHE A 63 -8.21 -6.23 -21.08
C PHE A 63 -9.57 -5.52 -21.09
N VAL A 64 -9.76 -4.57 -20.18
CA VAL A 64 -10.89 -3.68 -20.23
C VAL A 64 -10.46 -2.55 -21.15
N GLU A 65 -11.04 -2.49 -22.32
CA GLU A 65 -11.04 -1.30 -23.15
C GLU A 65 -11.80 -0.21 -22.41
N GLY A 66 -11.15 0.43 -21.45
CA GLY A 66 -11.70 1.45 -20.59
C GLY A 66 -10.66 2.51 -20.28
N GLU A 67 -11.11 3.73 -20.20
CA GLU A 67 -10.30 4.97 -20.13
C GLU A 67 -9.52 5.14 -18.80
N ALA A 68 -9.65 4.25 -17.83
CA ALA A 68 -8.93 4.37 -16.56
C ALA A 68 -7.49 3.83 -16.68
N PRO A 69 -6.47 4.66 -16.47
CA PRO A 69 -5.06 4.27 -16.66
C PRO A 69 -4.54 3.30 -15.60
N TYR A 70 -5.27 3.12 -14.50
CA TYR A 70 -4.89 2.24 -13.39
C TYR A 70 -6.07 1.39 -12.92
N ALA A 71 -5.81 0.10 -12.65
CA ALA A 71 -6.82 -0.82 -12.10
C ALA A 71 -7.00 -0.66 -10.59
N SER A 72 -5.96 -0.22 -9.91
CA SER A 72 -5.97 0.00 -8.46
C SER A 72 -4.81 0.89 -8.04
N VAL A 73 -4.92 1.46 -6.84
CA VAL A 73 -3.82 2.14 -6.15
C VAL A 73 -3.58 1.45 -4.81
N VAL A 74 -2.33 1.19 -4.50
CA VAL A 74 -1.94 0.62 -3.21
C VAL A 74 -1.08 1.62 -2.46
N ILE A 75 -1.36 1.83 -1.18
CA ILE A 75 -0.57 2.64 -0.27
C ILE A 75 -0.03 1.74 0.83
N VAL A 76 1.26 1.87 1.12
CA VAL A 76 1.87 1.21 2.28
C VAL A 76 2.47 2.28 3.18
N GLU A 77 2.13 2.22 4.46
CA GLU A 77 2.65 3.10 5.50
C GLU A 77 3.31 2.27 6.59
N PHE A 78 4.58 2.53 6.85
CA PHE A 78 5.34 1.89 7.92
C PHE A 78 5.43 2.80 9.13
N LYS A 79 5.15 2.27 10.29
CA LYS A 79 5.39 3.00 11.54
C LYS A 79 6.61 2.42 12.22
N ARG A 80 7.40 3.30 12.82
CA ARG A 80 8.60 2.90 13.54
C ARG A 80 8.29 1.77 14.54
N PRO A 81 9.04 0.65 14.51
CA PRO A 81 8.90 -0.42 15.49
C PRO A 81 9.07 0.10 16.92
N MET A 82 8.37 -0.53 17.86
CA MET A 82 8.36 -0.19 19.29
C MET A 82 7.86 1.23 19.62
N ARG A 83 7.21 1.91 18.71
CA ARG A 83 6.58 3.20 18.97
C ARG A 83 5.36 3.01 19.88
N LYS A 84 5.39 3.59 21.09
CA LYS A 84 4.34 3.43 22.10
C LYS A 84 3.33 4.57 22.11
N GLY A 85 3.74 5.78 21.74
CA GLY A 85 2.90 6.98 21.79
C GLY A 85 2.45 7.38 20.38
N TYR A 86 1.13 7.46 20.19
CA TYR A 86 0.50 8.10 19.04
C TYR A 86 -0.48 9.12 19.58
N ASN A 87 -0.44 10.35 19.10
CA ASN A 87 -1.50 11.33 19.26
C ASN A 87 -2.49 11.24 18.09
N GLU A 88 -3.55 12.03 18.11
CA GLU A 88 -4.57 11.99 17.04
C GLU A 88 -4.02 12.46 15.69
N ASP A 89 -3.08 13.42 15.69
CA ASP A 89 -2.45 13.93 14.46
C ASP A 89 -1.52 12.90 13.82
N GLU A 90 -1.04 11.94 14.62
CA GLU A 90 -0.14 10.87 14.18
C GLU A 90 -0.87 9.54 13.93
N ASN A 91 -2.21 9.57 13.91
CA ASN A 91 -3.03 8.39 13.65
C ASN A 91 -2.75 7.85 12.24
N PRO A 92 -2.19 6.64 12.09
CA PRO A 92 -1.81 6.11 10.79
C PRO A 92 -3.00 5.83 9.87
N ILE A 93 -4.19 5.58 10.43
CA ILE A 93 -5.41 5.37 9.65
C ILE A 93 -5.83 6.69 9.00
N ASN A 94 -5.87 7.78 9.77
CA ASN A 94 -6.16 9.11 9.25
C ASN A 94 -5.17 9.54 8.18
N GLN A 95 -3.89 9.28 8.41
CA GLN A 95 -2.82 9.62 7.49
C GLN A 95 -3.03 8.94 6.15
N VAL A 96 -3.27 7.64 6.14
CA VAL A 96 -3.49 6.86 4.93
C VAL A 96 -4.77 7.26 4.22
N PHE A 97 -5.87 7.48 4.95
CA PHE A 97 -7.13 7.95 4.36
C PHE A 97 -6.98 9.36 3.76
N GLY A 98 -6.17 10.21 4.39
CA GLY A 98 -5.83 11.52 3.84
C GLY A 98 -5.07 11.43 2.52
N TYR A 99 -4.12 10.50 2.38
CA TYR A 99 -3.42 10.24 1.12
C TYR A 99 -4.39 9.79 0.03
N ILE A 100 -5.26 8.82 0.35
CA ILE A 100 -6.25 8.28 -0.59
C ILE A 100 -7.17 9.37 -1.09
N SER A 101 -7.73 10.19 -0.19
CA SER A 101 -8.61 11.30 -0.56
C SER A 101 -7.92 12.26 -1.54
N LYS A 102 -6.68 12.64 -1.27
CA LYS A 102 -5.89 13.52 -2.14
C LYS A 102 -5.59 12.89 -3.50
N ILE A 103 -5.30 11.59 -3.53
CA ILE A 103 -5.07 10.85 -4.78
C ILE A 103 -6.38 10.80 -5.60
N GLN A 104 -7.53 10.56 -4.97
CA GLN A 104 -8.83 10.54 -5.65
C GLN A 104 -9.24 11.89 -6.22
N GLU A 105 -8.72 12.99 -5.69
CA GLU A 105 -8.91 14.36 -6.20
C GLU A 105 -7.90 14.70 -7.31
N GLY A 106 -6.91 13.86 -7.53
CA GLY A 106 -5.84 14.05 -8.52
C GLY A 106 -6.28 13.71 -9.95
N ASN A 107 -5.39 14.06 -10.86
CA ASN A 107 -5.53 13.74 -12.28
C ASN A 107 -4.29 13.00 -12.77
N THR A 108 -4.46 12.21 -13.83
CA THR A 108 -3.37 11.61 -14.61
C THR A 108 -3.45 12.12 -16.04
N THR A 109 -2.44 11.83 -16.85
CA THR A 109 -2.43 12.15 -18.27
C THR A 109 -2.66 10.90 -19.11
N ASP A 110 -3.48 11.03 -20.17
CA ASP A 110 -3.58 10.00 -21.20
C ASP A 110 -2.35 10.04 -22.13
N LYS A 111 -2.35 9.12 -23.11
CA LYS A 111 -1.29 9.03 -24.14
C LYS A 111 -1.14 10.30 -24.99
N ASP A 112 -2.17 11.13 -25.05
CA ASP A 112 -2.22 12.38 -25.82
C ASP A 112 -1.93 13.61 -24.93
N GLY A 113 -1.57 13.41 -23.64
CA GLY A 113 -1.24 14.46 -22.67
C GLY A 113 -2.46 15.16 -22.08
N ARG A 114 -3.69 14.64 -22.25
CA ARG A 114 -4.90 15.20 -21.67
C ARG A 114 -5.03 14.76 -20.22
N LEU A 115 -5.50 15.68 -19.35
CA LEU A 115 -5.79 15.34 -17.95
C LEU A 115 -7.05 14.47 -17.85
N ILE A 116 -6.89 13.32 -17.21
CA ILE A 116 -7.97 12.41 -16.87
C ILE A 116 -8.06 12.34 -15.34
N PRO A 117 -9.24 12.56 -14.72
CA PRO A 117 -9.40 12.39 -13.28
C PRO A 117 -9.06 10.96 -12.85
N ILE A 118 -8.33 10.81 -11.74
CA ILE A 118 -8.18 9.51 -11.08
C ILE A 118 -9.55 9.11 -10.58
N SER A 119 -10.11 8.03 -11.14
CA SER A 119 -11.50 7.66 -10.85
C SER A 119 -11.67 7.23 -9.39
N LYS A 120 -12.68 7.79 -8.72
CA LYS A 120 -13.12 7.30 -7.40
C LYS A 120 -13.63 5.86 -7.43
N ASN A 121 -13.89 5.31 -8.62
CA ASN A 121 -14.38 3.94 -8.79
C ASN A 121 -13.26 2.90 -8.80
N ILE A 122 -12.00 3.29 -8.95
CA ILE A 122 -10.90 2.34 -8.81
C ILE A 122 -10.75 1.94 -7.34
N PRO A 123 -10.50 0.65 -7.05
CA PRO A 123 -10.26 0.21 -5.69
C PRO A 123 -8.91 0.70 -5.17
N PHE A 124 -8.91 1.10 -3.92
CA PHE A 124 -7.70 1.39 -3.17
C PHE A 124 -7.43 0.26 -2.17
N TYR A 125 -6.16 -0.05 -1.98
CA TYR A 125 -5.69 -0.96 -0.95
C TYR A 125 -4.70 -0.23 -0.07
N ALA A 126 -4.78 -0.41 1.23
CA ALA A 126 -3.88 0.23 2.17
C ALA A 126 -3.32 -0.79 3.15
N TYR A 127 -2.00 -0.79 3.33
CA TYR A 127 -1.31 -1.60 4.32
C TYR A 127 -0.63 -0.67 5.32
N ILE A 128 -1.03 -0.76 6.58
CA ILE A 128 -0.42 -0.04 7.70
C ILE A 128 0.40 -1.06 8.50
N VAL A 129 1.72 -0.98 8.40
CA VAL A 129 2.63 -1.90 9.08
C VAL A 129 3.13 -1.24 10.37
N CYS A 130 2.70 -1.77 11.52
CA CYS A 130 3.03 -1.20 12.83
C CYS A 130 2.90 -2.23 13.94
N ASP A 131 3.43 -1.94 15.12
CA ASP A 131 3.13 -2.71 16.32
C ASP A 131 1.68 -2.48 16.79
N ILE A 132 1.00 -3.55 17.16
CA ILE A 132 -0.40 -3.51 17.62
C ILE A 132 -0.46 -3.04 19.09
N THR A 133 -0.20 -1.75 19.30
CA THR A 133 -0.25 -1.13 20.63
C THR A 133 -1.68 -0.90 21.11
N PRO A 134 -1.92 -0.63 22.42
CA PRO A 134 -3.25 -0.26 22.91
C PRO A 134 -3.87 0.93 22.16
N LYS A 135 -3.06 1.93 21.75
CA LYS A 135 -3.56 3.09 21.02
C LYS A 135 -3.95 2.74 19.58
N ILE A 136 -3.20 1.86 18.90
CA ILE A 136 -3.59 1.33 17.58
C ILE A 136 -4.89 0.53 17.67
N LYS A 137 -5.08 -0.26 18.73
CA LYS A 137 -6.36 -0.99 18.97
C LYS A 137 -7.53 -0.02 19.17
N GLU A 138 -7.33 1.07 19.89
CA GLU A 138 -8.31 2.12 20.10
C GLU A 138 -8.70 2.77 18.76
N PHE A 139 -7.72 3.17 17.94
CA PHE A 139 -7.95 3.72 16.62
C PHE A 139 -8.69 2.72 15.71
N ALA A 140 -8.23 1.47 15.64
CA ALA A 140 -8.88 0.43 14.85
C ALA A 140 -10.35 0.26 15.25
N LYS A 141 -10.66 0.23 16.55
CA LYS A 141 -12.03 0.16 17.05
C LYS A 141 -12.85 1.39 16.66
N PHE A 142 -12.29 2.59 16.80
CA PHE A 142 -12.98 3.83 16.45
C PHE A 142 -13.38 3.90 14.97
N TYR A 143 -12.51 3.40 14.07
CA TYR A 143 -12.76 3.35 12.63
C TYR A 143 -13.50 2.09 12.18
N GLY A 144 -14.01 1.27 13.09
CA GLY A 144 -14.79 0.07 12.76
C GLY A 144 -14.00 -1.06 12.11
N PHE A 145 -12.71 -1.15 12.42
CA PHE A 145 -11.89 -2.27 11.94
C PHE A 145 -12.24 -3.57 12.68
N THR A 146 -12.21 -4.66 11.95
CA THR A 146 -12.37 -6.02 12.47
C THR A 146 -10.99 -6.62 12.75
N VAL A 147 -10.83 -7.29 13.89
CA VAL A 147 -9.59 -8.00 14.22
C VAL A 147 -9.41 -9.22 13.30
N THR A 148 -8.19 -9.47 12.84
CA THR A 148 -7.88 -10.67 12.05
C THR A 148 -8.03 -11.95 12.91
N PRO A 149 -8.37 -13.11 12.33
CA PRO A 149 -8.52 -14.36 13.08
C PRO A 149 -7.29 -14.80 13.88
N ASP A 150 -6.10 -14.44 13.40
CA ASP A 150 -4.81 -14.67 14.08
C ASP A 150 -4.50 -13.65 15.19
N GLN A 151 -5.35 -12.64 15.36
CA GLN A 151 -5.20 -11.53 16.30
C GLN A 151 -3.93 -10.68 16.12
N MET A 152 -3.27 -10.79 14.98
CA MET A 152 -2.01 -10.10 14.66
C MET A 152 -2.22 -8.85 13.80
N GLY A 153 -3.47 -8.47 13.56
CA GLY A 153 -3.81 -7.31 12.74
C GLY A 153 -5.30 -6.98 12.76
N TYR A 154 -5.66 -6.06 11.89
CA TYR A 154 -7.03 -5.58 11.70
C TYR A 154 -7.28 -5.32 10.23
N PHE A 155 -8.54 -5.39 9.80
CA PHE A 155 -8.96 -5.04 8.45
C PHE A 155 -10.29 -4.30 8.44
N ASN A 156 -10.47 -3.47 7.42
CA ASN A 156 -11.73 -2.74 7.18
C ASN A 156 -11.88 -2.46 5.70
N PHE A 157 -13.14 -2.35 5.25
CA PHE A 157 -13.47 -1.78 3.96
C PHE A 157 -14.24 -0.47 4.14
N ASN A 158 -13.60 0.65 3.75
CA ASN A 158 -14.20 1.97 3.77
C ASN A 158 -14.93 2.23 2.44
N THR A 159 -16.26 2.17 2.46
CA THR A 159 -17.11 2.36 1.27
C THR A 159 -17.01 3.78 0.69
N ASN A 160 -16.80 4.79 1.51
CA ASN A 160 -16.72 6.18 1.06
C ASN A 160 -15.45 6.47 0.25
N LEU A 161 -14.36 5.79 0.61
CA LEU A 161 -13.07 5.89 -0.07
C LEU A 161 -12.80 4.74 -1.05
N ASN A 162 -13.75 3.80 -1.18
CA ASN A 162 -13.55 2.56 -1.95
C ASN A 162 -12.23 1.87 -1.62
N THR A 163 -11.94 1.72 -0.32
CA THR A 163 -10.62 1.30 0.17
C THR A 163 -10.71 0.10 1.09
N TYR A 164 -9.98 -0.96 0.75
CA TYR A 164 -9.67 -2.04 1.67
C TYR A 164 -8.37 -1.71 2.44
N THR A 165 -8.42 -1.73 3.76
CA THR A 165 -7.27 -1.39 4.62
C THR A 165 -6.94 -2.54 5.55
N GLU A 166 -5.67 -2.89 5.63
CA GLU A 166 -5.13 -3.80 6.64
C GLU A 166 -4.13 -3.08 7.54
N ILE A 167 -4.26 -3.31 8.85
CA ILE A 167 -3.23 -2.99 9.85
C ILE A 167 -2.53 -4.30 10.18
N ILE A 168 -1.24 -4.38 9.93
CA ILE A 168 -0.45 -5.61 10.00
C ILE A 168 0.68 -5.42 10.99
N SER A 169 0.82 -6.34 11.98
CA SER A 169 1.99 -6.34 12.84
C SER A 169 3.26 -6.76 12.08
N PHE A 170 4.42 -6.31 12.52
CA PHE A 170 5.70 -6.74 11.92
C PHE A 170 5.88 -8.25 11.98
N ASP A 171 5.47 -8.89 13.08
CA ASP A 171 5.54 -10.33 13.24
C ASP A 171 4.65 -11.06 12.22
N LYS A 172 3.42 -10.55 11.99
CA LYS A 172 2.52 -11.09 10.97
C LYS A 172 3.13 -10.93 9.57
N LEU A 173 3.64 -9.75 9.24
CA LEU A 173 4.27 -9.49 7.94
C LEU A 173 5.36 -10.50 7.63
N VAL A 174 6.28 -10.70 8.59
CA VAL A 174 7.41 -11.66 8.44
C VAL A 174 6.91 -13.11 8.39
N SER A 175 5.97 -13.48 9.26
CA SER A 175 5.41 -14.84 9.32
C SER A 175 4.71 -15.20 8.01
N ASP A 176 3.88 -14.31 7.48
CA ASP A 176 3.13 -14.56 6.25
C ASP A 176 4.05 -14.60 5.03
N ALA A 177 5.07 -13.73 4.95
CA ALA A 177 6.09 -13.79 3.92
C ALA A 177 6.85 -15.12 3.94
N LYS A 178 7.25 -15.61 5.12
CA LYS A 178 7.90 -16.92 5.26
C LYS A 178 6.99 -18.07 4.81
N LYS A 179 5.72 -18.07 5.20
CA LYS A 179 4.75 -19.10 4.79
C LYS A 179 4.58 -19.15 3.28
N ARG A 180 4.43 -17.98 2.61
CA ARG A 180 4.33 -17.90 1.16
C ARG A 180 5.57 -18.47 0.47
N ASN A 181 6.76 -18.09 0.92
CA ASN A 181 8.02 -18.62 0.38
C ASN A 181 8.16 -20.13 0.58
N ASN A 182 7.82 -20.64 1.76
CA ASN A 182 7.93 -22.08 2.03
C ASN A 182 7.04 -22.89 1.08
N VAL A 183 5.81 -22.45 0.85
CA VAL A 183 4.90 -23.11 -0.12
C VAL A 183 5.51 -23.13 -1.53
N LEU A 184 6.12 -22.02 -1.96
CA LEU A 184 6.78 -21.93 -3.26
C LEU A 184 7.99 -22.86 -3.34
N PHE A 185 8.87 -22.86 -2.33
CA PHE A 185 10.07 -23.69 -2.26
C PHE A 185 9.73 -25.19 -2.23
N GLU A 186 8.71 -25.58 -1.46
CA GLU A 186 8.22 -26.98 -1.46
C GLU A 186 7.73 -27.40 -2.85
N LYS A 187 6.97 -26.54 -3.52
CA LYS A 187 6.47 -26.82 -4.88
C LYS A 187 7.59 -26.94 -5.92
N LEU A 188 8.67 -26.19 -5.76
CA LEU A 188 9.84 -26.20 -6.63
C LEU A 188 10.90 -27.23 -6.18
N HIS A 189 10.65 -28.01 -5.13
CA HIS A 189 11.60 -28.94 -4.53
C HIS A 189 12.93 -28.31 -4.12
N LEU A 190 12.89 -27.03 -3.71
CA LEU A 190 14.04 -26.30 -3.21
C LEU A 190 14.20 -26.50 -1.69
N PRO A 191 15.44 -26.42 -1.17
CA PRO A 191 15.66 -26.57 0.27
C PRO A 191 14.98 -25.43 1.05
N VAL A 192 14.11 -25.80 1.99
CA VAL A 192 13.47 -24.84 2.90
C VAL A 192 14.41 -24.63 4.09
N THR A 193 14.88 -23.40 4.27
CA THR A 193 15.63 -23.02 5.48
C THR A 193 14.64 -22.92 6.64
N ARG A 194 14.75 -23.85 7.60
CA ARG A 194 13.96 -23.86 8.84
C ARG A 194 14.43 -22.78 9.83
#